data_dd3119563b028803bd05c2915c5367a6
#
_entry.id   dd3119563b028803bd05c2915c5367a6
#
_cell.length_a   1.000
_cell.length_b   1.000
_cell.length_c   1.000
_cell.angle_alpha   90.00
_cell.angle_beta   90.00
_cell.angle_gamma   90.00
#
_symmetry.space_group_name_H-M   'P 1'
#
loop_
_entity.id
_entity.type
_entity.pdbx_description
1 polymer ?
#
loop_
_entity_poly.entity_id
_entity_poly.type
_entity_poly.pdbx_seq_one_letter_code
_entity_poly.pdbx_strand_id
1 'polypeptide(L)'
;PVEVYRNDFPPNYSEHSERILGFREIFFSHVLNNRLLWAIAAANAFVYFVRYGVQNWIPTYLETAKGFSFHESSAAWFMFEYAAIPGTILCGWVSDRIFGGRRGPATILFMGLTLFGLVVYGLNRAGPLWIDMAALIVIGFFVYGPIMMIGLHALELVPKKAAGTAAGFTGFFGYAFGSAIAGTGVGWIADHWGWDGVFATMIVCCLMAMAFVSLTLRQRAPATGGR
;
A
#
# COMPACT_ATOMS: atom_id res chain seq x y z
N PRO A 1 -6.56 -22.54 -28.85
CA PRO A 1 -6.68 -22.09 -27.45
C PRO A 1 -7.86 -21.16 -27.21
N VAL A 2 -8.31 -20.39 -28.24
CA VAL A 2 -9.47 -19.45 -28.13
C VAL A 2 -10.79 -20.20 -28.02
N GLU A 3 -10.91 -21.38 -28.63
CA GLU A 3 -12.13 -22.16 -28.61
C GLU A 3 -12.51 -22.75 -27.25
N VAL A 4 -11.55 -22.91 -26.34
CA VAL A 4 -11.77 -23.47 -25.00
C VAL A 4 -12.58 -22.50 -24.13
N TYR A 5 -12.47 -21.18 -24.37
CA TYR A 5 -13.14 -20.13 -23.57
C TYR A 5 -14.41 -19.58 -24.25
N ARG A 6 -14.80 -20.10 -25.39
CA ARG A 6 -15.95 -19.61 -26.19
C ARG A 6 -17.28 -19.66 -25.44
N ASN A 7 -17.42 -20.58 -24.51
CA ASN A 7 -18.66 -20.77 -23.73
C ASN A 7 -18.76 -19.83 -22.52
N ASP A 8 -17.69 -19.11 -22.19
CA ASP A 8 -17.66 -18.18 -21.05
C ASP A 8 -18.12 -16.75 -21.42
N PHE A 9 -18.40 -16.52 -22.71
CA PHE A 9 -18.86 -15.23 -23.20
C PHE A 9 -20.39 -15.21 -23.36
N PRO A 10 -21.03 -14.04 -23.06
CA PRO A 10 -22.47 -13.89 -23.25
C PRO A 10 -22.84 -14.09 -24.74
N PRO A 11 -24.07 -14.57 -25.05
CA PRO A 11 -24.51 -14.92 -26.39
C PRO A 11 -24.38 -13.78 -27.43
N ASN A 12 -24.27 -12.54 -27.00
CA ASN A 12 -24.13 -11.36 -27.84
C ASN A 12 -22.68 -10.87 -27.99
N TYR A 13 -21.71 -11.70 -27.57
CA TYR A 13 -20.30 -11.37 -27.72
C TYR A 13 -19.88 -11.46 -29.18
N SER A 14 -19.68 -10.34 -29.83
CA SER A 14 -19.10 -10.26 -31.17
C SER A 14 -17.60 -9.97 -31.07
N GLU A 15 -16.76 -10.84 -31.64
CA GLU A 15 -15.30 -10.64 -31.72
C GLU A 15 -14.91 -9.29 -32.37
N HIS A 16 -15.84 -8.67 -33.13
CA HIS A 16 -15.63 -7.38 -33.80
C HIS A 16 -15.81 -6.14 -32.89
N SER A 17 -16.33 -6.31 -31.67
CA SER A 17 -16.53 -5.15 -30.75
C SER A 17 -15.31 -4.81 -29.89
N GLU A 18 -14.28 -5.63 -29.89
CA GLU A 18 -13.06 -5.38 -29.14
C GLU A 18 -12.04 -4.62 -29.98
N ARG A 19 -12.17 -3.29 -30.05
CA ARG A 19 -11.07 -2.45 -30.54
C ARG A 19 -9.80 -2.77 -29.76
N ILE A 20 -8.77 -3.25 -30.47
CA ILE A 20 -7.45 -3.48 -29.89
C ILE A 20 -6.86 -2.10 -29.60
N LEU A 21 -6.75 -1.76 -28.32
CA LEU A 21 -6.08 -0.53 -27.89
C LEU A 21 -4.59 -0.68 -28.15
N GLY A 22 -3.99 0.25 -28.90
CA GLY A 22 -2.54 0.28 -29.10
C GLY A 22 -1.82 0.63 -27.79
N PHE A 23 -0.58 0.15 -27.62
CA PHE A 23 0.25 0.46 -26.43
C PHE A 23 0.31 1.97 -26.14
N ARG A 24 0.48 2.79 -27.18
CA ARG A 24 0.54 4.26 -27.06
C ARG A 24 -0.76 4.84 -26.52
N GLU A 25 -1.90 4.33 -26.97
CA GLU A 25 -3.23 4.77 -26.50
C GLU A 25 -3.44 4.38 -25.03
N ILE A 26 -3.10 3.15 -24.65
CA ILE A 26 -3.17 2.68 -23.26
C ILE A 26 -2.31 3.57 -22.36
N PHE A 27 -1.05 3.72 -22.70
CA PHE A 27 -0.09 4.39 -21.83
C PHE A 27 -0.36 5.91 -21.72
N PHE A 28 -0.55 6.62 -22.84
CA PHE A 28 -0.73 8.07 -22.80
C PHE A 28 -2.15 8.50 -22.46
N SER A 29 -3.19 7.83 -22.99
CA SER A 29 -4.57 8.29 -22.79
C SER A 29 -5.19 7.76 -21.50
N HIS A 30 -4.93 6.51 -21.13
CA HIS A 30 -5.59 5.89 -19.97
C HIS A 30 -4.74 5.90 -18.71
N VAL A 31 -3.41 5.92 -18.82
CA VAL A 31 -2.52 5.92 -17.65
C VAL A 31 -2.01 7.33 -17.37
N LEU A 32 -1.21 7.92 -18.24
CA LEU A 32 -0.58 9.22 -17.97
C LEU A 32 -1.57 10.39 -17.87
N ASN A 33 -2.65 10.37 -18.64
CA ASN A 33 -3.67 11.43 -18.60
C ASN A 33 -4.70 11.27 -17.46
N ASN A 34 -4.59 10.22 -16.66
CA ASN A 34 -5.50 9.96 -15.55
C ASN A 34 -4.97 10.56 -14.24
N ARG A 35 -5.47 11.74 -13.86
CA ARG A 35 -5.06 12.46 -12.64
C ARG A 35 -5.26 11.65 -11.36
N LEU A 36 -6.28 10.79 -11.32
CA LEU A 36 -6.56 9.97 -10.14
C LEU A 36 -5.58 8.81 -10.04
N LEU A 37 -5.14 8.27 -11.17
CA LEU A 37 -4.10 7.25 -11.17
C LEU A 37 -2.76 7.81 -10.66
N TRP A 38 -2.45 9.08 -10.98
CA TRP A 38 -1.31 9.78 -10.39
C TRP A 38 -1.43 9.94 -8.87
N ALA A 39 -2.62 10.31 -8.37
CA ALA A 39 -2.86 10.40 -6.93
C ALA A 39 -2.67 9.05 -6.24
N ILE A 40 -3.17 7.96 -6.83
CA ILE A 40 -2.98 6.60 -6.31
C ILE A 40 -1.52 6.15 -6.40
N ALA A 41 -0.80 6.48 -7.48
CA ALA A 41 0.63 6.17 -7.61
C ALA A 41 1.48 6.92 -6.57
N ALA A 42 1.18 8.20 -6.32
CA ALA A 42 1.82 8.97 -5.25
C ALA A 42 1.50 8.39 -3.87
N ALA A 43 0.22 8.06 -3.60
CA ALA A 43 -0.16 7.38 -2.37
C ALA A 43 0.63 6.08 -2.17
N ASN A 44 0.80 5.28 -3.24
CA ASN A 44 1.55 4.04 -3.21
C ASN A 44 3.02 4.25 -2.82
N ALA A 45 3.66 5.30 -3.35
CA ALA A 45 5.03 5.65 -2.98
C ALA A 45 5.16 5.92 -1.48
N PHE A 46 4.24 6.68 -0.88
CA PHE A 46 4.24 6.97 0.55
C PHE A 46 3.95 5.74 1.41
N VAL A 47 3.00 4.88 1.02
CA VAL A 47 2.72 3.63 1.73
C VAL A 47 3.93 2.69 1.69
N TYR A 48 4.59 2.58 0.54
CA TYR A 48 5.81 1.78 0.38
C TYR A 48 6.97 2.33 1.19
N PHE A 49 7.11 3.67 1.26
CA PHE A 49 8.12 4.29 2.12
C PHE A 49 7.92 3.90 3.59
N VAL A 50 6.68 3.99 4.10
CA VAL A 50 6.36 3.59 5.48
C VAL A 50 6.65 2.11 5.70
N ARG A 51 6.13 1.23 4.83
CA ARG A 51 6.34 -0.21 4.95
C ARG A 51 7.81 -0.59 4.97
N TYR A 52 8.55 -0.20 3.93
CA TYR A 52 9.97 -0.56 3.81
C TYR A 52 10.86 0.19 4.79
N GLY A 53 10.47 1.41 5.17
CA GLY A 53 11.14 2.15 6.23
C GLY A 53 11.07 1.43 7.57
N VAL A 54 9.90 0.90 7.94
CA VAL A 54 9.78 0.07 9.15
C VAL A 54 10.50 -1.25 8.95
N GLN A 55 10.18 -2.00 7.91
CA GLN A 55 10.68 -3.36 7.66
C GLN A 55 12.22 -3.44 7.66
N ASN A 56 12.87 -2.55 6.94
CA ASN A 56 14.33 -2.61 6.77
C ASN A 56 15.10 -2.12 7.99
N TRP A 57 14.47 -1.26 8.81
CA TRP A 57 15.16 -0.56 9.89
C TRP A 57 14.76 -1.03 11.29
N ILE A 58 13.79 -1.97 11.43
CA ILE A 58 13.42 -2.58 12.72
C ILE A 58 14.65 -3.12 13.45
N PRO A 59 15.47 -4.02 12.88
CA PRO A 59 16.59 -4.58 13.60
C PRO A 59 17.58 -3.51 14.02
N THR A 60 17.98 -2.63 13.10
CA THR A 60 18.94 -1.55 13.40
C THR A 60 18.44 -0.62 14.51
N TYR A 61 17.17 -0.21 14.47
CA TYR A 61 16.61 0.66 15.52
C TYR A 61 16.58 -0.04 16.88
N LEU A 62 16.11 -1.28 16.94
CA LEU A 62 16.02 -2.02 18.19
C LEU A 62 17.40 -2.34 18.78
N GLU A 63 18.39 -2.66 17.95
CA GLU A 63 19.74 -2.95 18.40
C GLU A 63 20.51 -1.67 18.79
N THR A 64 20.51 -0.66 17.93
CA THR A 64 21.37 0.51 18.14
C THR A 64 20.76 1.55 19.09
N ALA A 65 19.44 1.77 19.02
CA ALA A 65 18.77 2.79 19.82
C ALA A 65 18.23 2.27 21.15
N LYS A 66 17.89 0.97 21.21
CA LYS A 66 17.27 0.37 22.40
C LYS A 66 18.13 -0.69 23.08
N GLY A 67 19.21 -1.12 22.45
CA GLY A 67 20.16 -2.10 23.01
C GLY A 67 19.62 -3.53 23.12
N PHE A 68 18.59 -3.88 22.29
CA PHE A 68 18.07 -5.24 22.26
C PHE A 68 19.02 -6.17 21.50
N SER A 69 18.95 -7.46 21.83
CA SER A 69 19.74 -8.48 21.17
C SER A 69 19.29 -8.71 19.73
N PHE A 70 20.17 -9.23 18.90
CA PHE A 70 19.85 -9.68 17.54
C PHE A 70 18.66 -10.65 17.50
N HIS A 71 18.55 -11.55 18.48
CA HIS A 71 17.45 -12.50 18.56
C HIS A 71 16.10 -11.82 18.79
N GLU A 72 16.04 -10.86 19.70
CA GLU A 72 14.82 -10.08 20.00
C GLU A 72 14.41 -9.20 18.82
N SER A 73 15.38 -8.56 18.17
CA SER A 73 15.18 -7.72 16.98
C SER A 73 14.65 -8.54 15.79
N SER A 74 15.22 -9.73 15.59
CA SER A 74 14.78 -10.66 14.55
C SER A 74 13.38 -11.22 14.82
N ALA A 75 13.06 -11.52 16.07
CA ALA A 75 11.72 -11.96 16.48
C ALA A 75 10.67 -10.86 16.24
N ALA A 76 11.00 -9.60 16.54
CA ALA A 76 10.14 -8.45 16.29
C ALA A 76 9.88 -8.24 14.79
N TRP A 77 10.93 -8.36 13.96
CA TRP A 77 10.82 -8.34 12.50
C TRP A 77 9.92 -9.45 11.97
N PHE A 78 10.10 -10.67 12.46
CA PHE A 78 9.27 -11.81 12.09
C PHE A 78 7.79 -11.60 12.45
N MET A 79 7.50 -11.09 13.65
CA MET A 79 6.13 -10.79 14.08
C MET A 79 5.47 -9.73 13.21
N PHE A 80 6.23 -8.69 12.79
CA PHE A 80 5.75 -7.67 11.86
C PHE A 80 5.32 -8.29 10.52
N GLU A 81 6.14 -9.17 9.92
CA GLU A 81 5.83 -9.82 8.65
C GLU A 81 4.68 -10.83 8.76
N TYR A 82 4.64 -11.62 9.83
CA TYR A 82 3.56 -12.61 10.03
C TYR A 82 2.20 -11.96 10.25
N ALA A 83 2.16 -10.84 10.94
CA ALA A 83 0.93 -10.08 11.16
C ALA A 83 0.30 -9.54 9.85
N ALA A 84 1.10 -9.38 8.80
CA ALA A 84 0.64 -8.93 7.49
C ALA A 84 -0.39 -9.87 6.85
N ILE A 85 -0.25 -11.18 7.05
CA ILE A 85 -1.13 -12.18 6.43
C ILE A 85 -2.59 -11.98 6.85
N PRO A 86 -2.96 -12.11 8.13
CA PRO A 86 -4.34 -11.89 8.55
C PRO A 86 -4.79 -10.44 8.35
N GLY A 87 -3.89 -9.46 8.45
CA GLY A 87 -4.19 -8.05 8.24
C GLY A 87 -4.64 -7.76 6.81
N THR A 88 -3.97 -8.33 5.81
CA THR A 88 -4.34 -8.19 4.41
C THR A 88 -5.71 -8.80 4.11
N ILE A 89 -5.99 -9.99 4.66
CA ILE A 89 -7.29 -10.67 4.51
C ILE A 89 -8.39 -9.82 5.15
N LEU A 90 -8.16 -9.32 6.37
CA LEU A 90 -9.13 -8.46 7.05
C LEU A 90 -9.39 -7.17 6.26
N CYS A 91 -8.36 -6.55 5.68
CA CYS A 91 -8.52 -5.35 4.86
C CYS A 91 -9.44 -5.60 3.65
N GLY A 92 -9.27 -6.73 2.97
CA GLY A 92 -10.14 -7.16 1.87
C GLY A 92 -11.58 -7.32 2.34
N TRP A 93 -11.79 -8.05 3.43
CA TRP A 93 -13.11 -8.27 4.00
C TRP A 93 -13.79 -6.96 4.44
N VAL A 94 -13.06 -6.07 5.11
CA VAL A 94 -13.55 -4.74 5.52
C VAL A 94 -13.94 -3.90 4.30
N SER A 95 -13.10 -3.89 3.25
CA SER A 95 -13.40 -3.18 2.01
C SER A 95 -14.70 -3.68 1.39
N ASP A 96 -14.90 -5.00 1.29
CA ASP A 96 -16.04 -5.59 0.59
C ASP A 96 -17.33 -5.54 1.41
N ARG A 97 -17.25 -5.84 2.73
CA ARG A 97 -18.44 -5.95 3.60
C ARG A 97 -18.84 -4.63 4.25
N ILE A 98 -17.89 -3.83 4.72
CA ILE A 98 -18.19 -2.59 5.45
C ILE A 98 -18.31 -1.40 4.47
N PHE A 99 -17.39 -1.32 3.51
CA PHE A 99 -17.36 -0.20 2.57
C PHE A 99 -17.99 -0.50 1.20
N GLY A 100 -18.63 -1.67 1.03
CA GLY A 100 -19.33 -2.04 -0.20
C GLY A 100 -18.41 -2.08 -1.42
N GLY A 101 -17.18 -2.58 -1.27
CA GLY A 101 -16.18 -2.67 -2.32
C GLY A 101 -15.40 -1.38 -2.60
N ARG A 102 -15.63 -0.33 -1.81
CA ARG A 102 -14.90 0.96 -1.97
C ARG A 102 -13.50 0.85 -1.37
N ARG A 103 -12.48 0.84 -2.21
CA ARG A 103 -11.07 0.63 -1.81
C ARG A 103 -10.50 1.79 -1.01
N GLY A 104 -10.83 3.03 -1.38
CA GLY A 104 -10.31 4.25 -0.73
C GLY A 104 -10.58 4.33 0.78
N PRO A 105 -11.83 4.20 1.26
CA PRO A 105 -12.15 4.26 2.70
C PRO A 105 -11.43 3.17 3.51
N ALA A 106 -11.32 1.93 2.99
CA ALA A 106 -10.59 0.85 3.64
C ALA A 106 -9.10 1.18 3.76
N THR A 107 -8.50 1.71 2.69
CA THR A 107 -7.10 2.15 2.69
C THR A 107 -6.85 3.22 3.76
N ILE A 108 -7.72 4.25 3.84
CA ILE A 108 -7.57 5.33 4.83
C ILE A 108 -7.71 4.80 6.25
N LEU A 109 -8.67 3.93 6.52
CA LEU A 109 -8.86 3.32 7.84
C LEU A 109 -7.59 2.56 8.27
N PHE A 110 -7.07 1.69 7.40
CA PHE A 110 -5.91 0.87 7.72
C PHE A 110 -4.62 1.71 7.83
N MET A 111 -4.45 2.75 7.01
CA MET A 111 -3.34 3.70 7.17
C MET A 111 -3.44 4.50 8.46
N GLY A 112 -4.66 4.86 8.91
CA GLY A 112 -4.87 5.51 10.20
C GLY A 112 -4.48 4.61 11.38
N LEU A 113 -4.77 3.30 11.31
CA LEU A 113 -4.35 2.33 12.31
C LEU A 113 -2.83 2.06 12.26
N THR A 114 -2.23 2.06 11.06
CA THR A 114 -0.77 2.04 10.90
C THR A 114 -0.13 3.26 11.54
N LEU A 115 -0.69 4.45 11.31
CA LEU A 115 -0.23 5.70 11.93
C LEU A 115 -0.28 5.62 13.46
N PHE A 116 -1.36 5.10 14.02
CA PHE A 116 -1.47 4.88 15.46
C PHE A 116 -0.35 3.97 15.98
N GLY A 117 -0.10 2.84 15.31
CA GLY A 117 1.00 1.92 15.64
C GLY A 117 2.37 2.62 15.59
N LEU A 118 2.62 3.45 14.57
CA LEU A 118 3.86 4.22 14.44
C LEU A 118 4.05 5.24 15.56
N VAL A 119 2.99 5.92 15.96
CA VAL A 119 3.04 6.86 17.09
C VAL A 119 3.38 6.14 18.39
N VAL A 120 2.71 5.00 18.67
CA VAL A 120 3.01 4.18 19.86
C VAL A 120 4.47 3.70 19.82
N TYR A 121 4.94 3.20 18.67
CA TYR A 121 6.30 2.71 18.50
C TYR A 121 7.34 3.83 18.71
N GLY A 122 7.13 5.01 18.12
CA GLY A 122 8.05 6.15 18.27
C GLY A 122 8.06 6.75 19.67
N LEU A 123 6.94 6.71 20.40
CA LEU A 123 6.86 7.21 21.78
C LEU A 123 7.50 6.28 22.81
N ASN A 124 7.63 4.98 22.49
CA ASN A 124 8.20 3.98 23.40
C ASN A 124 9.75 4.00 23.40
N ARG A 125 10.37 5.15 23.67
CA ARG A 125 11.84 5.32 23.55
C ARG A 125 12.65 4.48 24.54
N ALA A 126 12.23 4.43 25.79
CA ALA A 126 12.91 3.71 26.89
C ALA A 126 12.01 2.64 27.54
N GLY A 127 10.92 2.31 26.89
CA GLY A 127 9.95 1.35 27.40
C GLY A 127 10.34 -0.10 27.10
N PRO A 128 9.57 -1.04 27.63
CA PRO A 128 9.85 -2.46 27.51
C PRO A 128 9.62 -2.98 26.09
N LEU A 129 10.37 -3.99 25.71
CA LEU A 129 10.35 -4.63 24.38
C LEU A 129 8.93 -5.08 23.95
N TRP A 130 8.09 -5.54 24.88
CA TRP A 130 6.76 -6.02 24.53
C TRP A 130 5.86 -4.93 23.91
N ILE A 131 6.06 -3.64 24.26
CA ILE A 131 5.34 -2.53 23.65
C ILE A 131 5.81 -2.35 22.20
N ASP A 132 7.11 -2.45 21.95
CA ASP A 132 7.66 -2.39 20.60
C ASP A 132 7.14 -3.55 19.74
N MET A 133 7.15 -4.76 20.26
CA MET A 133 6.61 -5.93 19.57
C MET A 133 5.11 -5.76 19.26
N ALA A 134 4.32 -5.31 20.24
CA ALA A 134 2.90 -5.05 20.02
C ALA A 134 2.66 -3.96 18.95
N ALA A 135 3.41 -2.87 19.01
CA ALA A 135 3.33 -1.79 18.02
C ALA A 135 3.71 -2.29 16.62
N LEU A 136 4.76 -3.08 16.50
CA LEU A 136 5.21 -3.68 15.22
C LEU A 136 4.20 -4.68 14.67
N ILE A 137 3.57 -5.50 15.51
CA ILE A 137 2.45 -6.37 15.10
C ILE A 137 1.29 -5.52 14.55
N VAL A 138 0.93 -4.43 15.23
CA VAL A 138 -0.13 -3.51 14.77
C VAL A 138 0.26 -2.87 13.44
N ILE A 139 1.48 -2.34 13.30
CA ILE A 139 1.94 -1.74 12.05
C ILE A 139 1.93 -2.78 10.93
N GLY A 140 2.52 -3.96 11.13
CA GLY A 140 2.57 -5.04 10.15
C GLY A 140 1.16 -5.48 9.73
N PHE A 141 0.27 -5.66 10.69
CA PHE A 141 -1.12 -6.06 10.44
C PHE A 141 -1.87 -5.06 9.54
N PHE A 142 -1.66 -3.76 9.74
CA PHE A 142 -2.43 -2.74 9.04
C PHE A 142 -1.76 -2.16 7.80
N VAL A 143 -0.43 -2.21 7.63
CA VAL A 143 0.26 -1.55 6.51
C VAL A 143 0.15 -2.31 5.18
N TYR A 144 0.02 -3.63 5.20
CA TYR A 144 -0.02 -4.44 3.98
C TYR A 144 -1.38 -4.40 3.26
N GLY A 145 -2.47 -4.21 4.01
CA GLY A 145 -3.80 -4.02 3.45
C GLY A 145 -3.88 -2.85 2.45
N PRO A 146 -3.44 -1.64 2.82
CA PRO A 146 -3.32 -0.48 1.93
C PRO A 146 -2.57 -0.76 0.63
N ILE A 147 -1.47 -1.50 0.67
CA ILE A 147 -0.69 -1.86 -0.53
C ILE A 147 -1.55 -2.64 -1.53
N MET A 148 -2.25 -3.67 -1.04
CA MET A 148 -3.16 -4.47 -1.86
C MET A 148 -4.33 -3.61 -2.38
N MET A 149 -4.96 -2.80 -1.51
CA MET A 149 -6.10 -1.96 -1.87
C MET A 149 -5.74 -0.91 -2.92
N ILE A 150 -4.57 -0.27 -2.82
CA ILE A 150 -4.08 0.69 -3.80
C ILE A 150 -3.88 0.02 -5.17
N GLY A 151 -3.31 -1.18 -5.20
CA GLY A 151 -3.19 -1.97 -6.43
C GLY A 151 -4.55 -2.23 -7.08
N LEU A 152 -5.52 -2.74 -6.33
CA LEU A 152 -6.89 -2.98 -6.81
C LEU A 152 -7.58 -1.68 -7.25
N HIS A 153 -7.42 -0.59 -6.49
CA HIS A 153 -8.00 0.70 -6.84
C HIS A 153 -7.44 1.24 -8.16
N ALA A 154 -6.14 1.07 -8.43
CA ALA A 154 -5.53 1.45 -9.70
C ALA A 154 -6.15 0.71 -10.89
N LEU A 155 -6.47 -0.59 -10.73
CA LEU A 155 -7.15 -1.38 -11.77
C LEU A 155 -8.58 -0.88 -12.04
N GLU A 156 -9.28 -0.43 -11.01
CA GLU A 156 -10.66 0.08 -11.11
C GLU A 156 -10.73 1.48 -11.78
N LEU A 157 -9.62 2.23 -11.82
CA LEU A 157 -9.56 3.58 -12.42
C LEU A 157 -9.35 3.58 -13.93
N VAL A 158 -9.11 2.42 -14.54
CA VAL A 158 -8.79 2.29 -15.97
C VAL A 158 -9.62 1.17 -16.61
N PRO A 159 -9.81 1.18 -17.96
CA PRO A 159 -10.40 0.06 -18.67
C PRO A 159 -9.63 -1.24 -18.44
N LYS A 160 -10.32 -2.40 -18.47
CA LYS A 160 -9.71 -3.73 -18.26
C LYS A 160 -8.45 -3.95 -19.09
N LYS A 161 -8.44 -3.47 -20.35
CA LYS A 161 -7.28 -3.57 -21.27
C LYS A 161 -6.04 -2.76 -20.83
N ALA A 162 -6.24 -1.74 -20.00
CA ALA A 162 -5.16 -0.90 -19.45
C ALA A 162 -4.75 -1.32 -18.02
N ALA A 163 -5.44 -2.29 -17.41
CA ALA A 163 -5.25 -2.67 -16.02
C ALA A 163 -3.80 -3.06 -15.69
N GLY A 164 -3.16 -3.91 -16.49
CA GLY A 164 -1.77 -4.31 -16.29
C GLY A 164 -0.79 -3.14 -16.33
N THR A 165 -1.01 -2.17 -17.26
CA THR A 165 -0.17 -0.97 -17.36
C THR A 165 -0.38 -0.05 -16.16
N ALA A 166 -1.61 0.10 -15.67
CA ALA A 166 -1.90 0.90 -14.47
C ALA A 166 -1.28 0.27 -13.21
N ALA A 167 -1.36 -1.06 -13.06
CA ALA A 167 -0.69 -1.77 -11.97
C ALA A 167 0.83 -1.60 -12.03
N GLY A 168 1.43 -1.74 -13.21
CA GLY A 168 2.86 -1.51 -13.42
C GLY A 168 3.28 -0.07 -13.11
N PHE A 169 2.49 0.91 -13.52
CA PHE A 169 2.72 2.32 -13.23
C PHE A 169 2.69 2.62 -11.72
N THR A 170 1.66 2.19 -11.02
CA THR A 170 1.57 2.38 -9.56
C THR A 170 2.63 1.60 -8.81
N GLY A 171 2.95 0.37 -9.24
CA GLY A 171 4.04 -0.42 -8.70
C GLY A 171 5.40 0.25 -8.87
N PHE A 172 5.68 0.81 -10.05
CA PHE A 172 6.91 1.57 -10.30
C PHE A 172 7.09 2.71 -9.29
N PHE A 173 6.04 3.50 -9.03
CA PHE A 173 6.10 4.56 -8.02
C PHE A 173 6.35 4.03 -6.60
N GLY A 174 5.70 2.93 -6.24
CA GLY A 174 5.92 2.27 -4.95
C GLY A 174 7.37 1.83 -4.76
N TYR A 175 7.94 1.13 -5.74
CA TYR A 175 9.31 0.60 -5.62
C TYR A 175 10.38 1.66 -5.84
N ALA A 176 10.30 2.47 -6.90
CA ALA A 176 11.34 3.44 -7.26
C ALA A 176 11.40 4.62 -6.29
N PHE A 177 10.26 5.13 -5.84
CA PHE A 177 10.20 6.29 -4.96
C PHE A 177 9.91 5.91 -3.50
N GLY A 178 9.10 4.89 -3.24
CA GLY A 178 8.80 4.46 -1.87
C GLY A 178 9.93 3.60 -1.29
N SER A 179 10.09 2.39 -1.81
CA SER A 179 11.04 1.40 -1.27
C SER A 179 12.51 1.82 -1.39
N ALA A 180 12.93 2.32 -2.57
CA ALA A 180 14.33 2.70 -2.79
C ALA A 180 14.73 3.89 -1.92
N ILE A 181 13.87 4.92 -1.80
CA ILE A 181 14.13 6.07 -0.93
C ILE A 181 14.08 5.66 0.54
N ALA A 182 13.19 4.75 0.95
CA ALA A 182 13.15 4.25 2.32
C ALA A 182 14.43 3.51 2.70
N GLY A 183 15.03 2.75 1.77
CA GLY A 183 16.26 2.00 2.03
C GLY A 183 17.45 2.88 2.40
N THR A 184 17.66 3.97 1.67
CA THR A 184 18.80 4.90 1.90
C THR A 184 18.42 6.14 2.69
N GLY A 185 17.22 6.68 2.44
CA GLY A 185 16.76 7.94 3.04
C GLY A 185 16.51 7.84 4.54
N VAL A 186 15.99 6.72 5.03
CA VAL A 186 15.78 6.51 6.47
C VAL A 186 17.11 6.51 7.21
N GLY A 187 18.17 5.86 6.68
CA GLY A 187 19.50 5.90 7.27
C GLY A 187 20.05 7.33 7.31
N TRP A 188 19.97 8.06 6.21
CA TRP A 188 20.40 9.45 6.16
C TRP A 188 19.66 10.34 7.18
N ILE A 189 18.34 10.16 7.31
CA ILE A 189 17.51 10.86 8.30
C ILE A 189 17.95 10.49 9.73
N ALA A 190 18.19 9.21 9.99
CA ALA A 190 18.64 8.74 11.30
C ALA A 190 19.98 9.32 11.70
N ASP A 191 20.92 9.44 10.76
CA ASP A 191 22.25 10.01 11.00
C ASP A 191 22.23 11.52 11.29
N HIS A 192 21.31 12.28 10.66
CA HIS A 192 21.28 13.75 10.78
C HIS A 192 20.27 14.27 11.79
N TRP A 193 19.11 13.61 11.91
CA TRP A 193 17.99 14.03 12.75
C TRP A 193 17.58 13.00 13.81
N GLY A 194 18.34 11.91 13.91
CA GLY A 194 18.05 10.83 14.84
C GLY A 194 16.79 10.05 14.48
N TRP A 195 16.46 9.10 15.31
CA TRP A 195 15.27 8.25 15.13
C TRP A 195 13.95 9.02 15.23
N ASP A 196 13.93 10.15 15.96
CA ASP A 196 12.76 11.03 15.99
C ASP A 196 12.42 11.62 14.64
N GLY A 197 13.44 12.00 13.87
CA GLY A 197 13.28 12.45 12.50
C GLY A 197 12.73 11.35 11.59
N VAL A 198 13.15 10.11 11.80
CA VAL A 198 12.65 8.94 11.08
C VAL A 198 11.15 8.73 11.35
N PHE A 199 10.75 8.69 12.62
CA PHE A 199 9.34 8.53 12.99
C PHE A 199 8.47 9.68 12.50
N ALA A 200 8.94 10.93 12.64
CA ALA A 200 8.24 12.10 12.12
C ALA A 200 8.02 11.99 10.59
N THR A 201 9.04 11.60 9.85
CA THR A 201 8.94 11.40 8.39
C THR A 201 7.93 10.30 8.03
N MET A 202 7.94 9.16 8.73
CA MET A 202 6.97 8.07 8.50
C MET A 202 5.54 8.51 8.80
N ILE A 203 5.32 9.29 9.87
CA ILE A 203 4.02 9.88 10.20
C ILE A 203 3.54 10.80 9.08
N VAL A 204 4.40 11.69 8.60
CA VAL A 204 4.08 12.57 7.46
C VAL A 204 3.75 11.75 6.21
N CYS A 205 4.51 10.70 5.91
CA CYS A 205 4.22 9.82 4.78
C CYS A 205 2.86 9.12 4.92
N CYS A 206 2.47 8.66 6.12
CA CYS A 206 1.13 8.11 6.36
C CYS A 206 0.03 9.14 6.07
N LEU A 207 0.20 10.38 6.57
CA LEU A 207 -0.76 11.46 6.35
C LEU A 207 -0.87 11.82 4.85
N MET A 208 0.27 11.89 4.15
CA MET A 208 0.30 12.14 2.70
C MET A 208 -0.38 11.01 1.91
N ALA A 209 -0.13 9.76 2.27
CA ALA A 209 -0.82 8.62 1.65
C ALA A 209 -2.33 8.73 1.81
N MET A 210 -2.82 9.01 3.02
CA MET A 210 -4.26 9.21 3.28
C MET A 210 -4.82 10.41 2.51
N ALA A 211 -4.08 11.53 2.44
CA ALA A 211 -4.50 12.71 1.69
C ALA A 211 -4.65 12.40 0.19
N PHE A 212 -3.67 11.73 -0.43
CA PHE A 212 -3.76 11.36 -1.85
C PHE A 212 -4.89 10.36 -2.12
N VAL A 213 -5.09 9.35 -1.28
CA VAL A 213 -6.22 8.42 -1.41
C VAL A 213 -7.54 9.14 -1.25
N SER A 214 -7.64 10.16 -0.38
CA SER A 214 -8.87 10.91 -0.15
C SER A 214 -9.38 11.64 -1.41
N LEU A 215 -8.47 12.03 -2.32
CA LEU A 215 -8.83 12.65 -3.61
C LEU A 215 -9.66 11.72 -4.49
N THR A 216 -9.57 10.41 -4.27
CA THR A 216 -10.27 9.39 -5.06
C THR A 216 -11.59 8.93 -4.45
N LEU A 217 -11.94 9.37 -3.22
CA LEU A 217 -13.13 8.91 -2.48
C LEU A 217 -14.45 9.22 -3.18
N ARG A 218 -14.50 10.26 -4.00
CA ARG A 218 -15.71 10.70 -4.71
C ARG A 218 -16.08 9.81 -5.91
N GLN A 219 -15.17 8.93 -6.34
CA GLN A 219 -15.48 7.98 -7.41
C GLN A 219 -16.24 6.79 -6.83
N ARG A 220 -17.46 6.57 -7.37
CA ARG A 220 -18.19 5.33 -7.14
C ARG A 220 -17.49 4.23 -7.92
N ALA A 221 -17.29 3.05 -7.30
CA ALA A 221 -16.95 1.85 -8.05
C ALA A 221 -17.95 1.71 -9.22
N PRO A 222 -17.49 1.39 -10.44
CA PRO A 222 -18.40 1.07 -11.51
C PRO A 222 -19.35 -0.01 -10.98
N ALA A 223 -20.66 0.22 -11.11
CA ALA A 223 -21.65 -0.74 -10.67
C ALA A 223 -21.30 -2.08 -11.34
N THR A 224 -20.85 -3.05 -10.55
CA THR A 224 -20.73 -4.42 -10.99
C THR A 224 -22.13 -4.80 -11.44
N GLY A 225 -22.31 -4.88 -12.76
CA GLY A 225 -23.57 -5.21 -13.39
C GLY A 225 -24.16 -6.41 -12.67
N GLY A 226 -25.36 -6.19 -12.14
CA GLY A 226 -26.04 -7.18 -11.36
C GLY A 226 -26.30 -8.44 -12.15
N ARG A 227 -26.15 -9.54 -11.45
CA ARG A 227 -26.74 -10.87 -11.59
C ARG A 227 -26.86 -11.46 -12.99
#